data_5fcca34a0ebc87e10b4cf38cc5fc579f
#
_entry.id   5fcca34a0ebc87e10b4cf38cc5fc579f
#
_cell.length_a   1.000
_cell.length_b   1.000
_cell.length_c   1.000
_cell.angle_alpha   90.00
_cell.angle_beta   90.00
_cell.angle_gamma   90.00
#
_symmetry.space_group_name_H-M   'P 1'
#
loop_
_entity.id
_entity.type
_entity.pdbx_description
1 polymer ?
#
loop_
_entity_poly.entity_id
_entity_poly.type
_entity_poly.pdbx_seq_one_letter_code
_entity_poly.pdbx_strand_id
1 'polypeptide(L)'
;MNITSEINEGELLASLENMINAADSYSESEIGEQRDKGHSYYYGMPLGNERTGRSQHVSMDVFDAVESVKAMLMETFTADRNVCRFDPQTAEDFLPAKMATALTNYIFYRENRGSKILHDVIHDALVAKTGIVKRYYK
;
A
#
# COMPACT_ATOMS: atom_id res chain seq x y z
N MET A 1 41.94 1.37 12.73
CA MET A 1 41.09 2.44 13.24
C MET A 1 39.76 1.79 13.60
N ASN A 2 39.62 1.31 14.86
CA ASN A 2 38.42 0.61 15.34
C ASN A 2 37.33 1.65 15.59
N ILE A 3 36.31 1.67 14.72
CA ILE A 3 35.09 2.44 14.93
C ILE A 3 34.05 1.48 15.51
N THR A 4 34.31 1.03 16.72
CA THR A 4 33.27 0.55 17.64
C THR A 4 32.99 1.74 18.59
N SER A 5 32.28 2.74 18.11
CA SER A 5 31.59 3.63 19.03
C SER A 5 30.57 2.75 19.76
N GLU A 6 30.76 2.54 21.05
CA GLU A 6 29.73 1.97 21.91
C GLU A 6 28.48 2.85 21.74
N ILE A 7 27.53 2.34 20.99
CA ILE A 7 26.23 3.01 20.82
C ILE A 7 25.60 2.94 22.22
N ASN A 8 25.48 4.10 22.86
CA ASN A 8 24.80 4.20 24.15
C ASN A 8 23.34 3.82 23.92
N GLU A 9 22.92 2.66 24.41
CA GLU A 9 21.56 2.13 24.22
C GLU A 9 20.48 3.13 24.63
N GLY A 10 20.73 3.94 25.67
CA GLY A 10 19.81 4.98 26.12
C GLY A 10 19.66 6.14 25.11
N GLU A 11 20.76 6.57 24.51
CA GLU A 11 20.73 7.61 23.46
C GLU A 11 20.06 7.10 22.17
N LEU A 12 20.32 5.85 21.81
CA LEU A 12 19.67 5.22 20.66
C LEU A 12 18.17 5.10 20.89
N LEU A 13 17.75 4.63 22.07
CA LEU A 13 16.33 4.52 22.42
C LEU A 13 15.64 5.87 22.37
N ALA A 14 16.20 6.89 23.00
CA ALA A 14 15.65 8.25 22.97
C ALA A 14 15.57 8.82 21.55
N SER A 15 16.57 8.56 20.71
CA SER A 15 16.55 8.96 19.31
C SER A 15 15.44 8.28 18.52
N LEU A 16 15.26 6.96 18.72
CA LEU A 16 14.19 6.20 18.07
C LEU A 16 12.80 6.67 18.54
N GLU A 17 12.61 6.89 19.81
CA GLU A 17 11.34 7.43 20.35
C GLU A 17 11.02 8.80 19.78
N ASN A 18 12.00 9.70 19.68
CA ASN A 18 11.81 11.00 19.05
C ASN A 18 11.45 10.90 17.58
N MET A 19 12.09 9.99 16.83
CA MET A 19 11.76 9.76 15.41
C MET A 19 10.35 9.18 15.25
N ILE A 20 9.95 8.26 16.10
CA ILE A 20 8.59 7.67 16.08
C ILE A 20 7.55 8.74 16.37
N ASN A 21 7.75 9.53 17.45
CA ASN A 21 6.82 10.59 17.82
C ASN A 21 6.72 11.68 16.74
N ALA A 22 7.81 12.04 16.09
CA ALA A 22 7.81 12.99 14.99
C ALA A 22 7.06 12.45 13.77
N ALA A 23 7.27 11.17 13.42
CA ALA A 23 6.59 10.52 12.31
C ALA A 23 5.08 10.39 12.58
N ASP A 24 4.69 10.05 13.80
CA ASP A 24 3.30 9.92 14.23
C ASP A 24 2.58 11.28 14.18
N SER A 25 3.18 12.32 14.77
CA SER A 25 2.66 13.68 14.71
C SER A 25 2.46 14.20 13.29
N TYR A 26 3.42 13.93 12.39
CA TYR A 26 3.30 14.30 10.98
C TYR A 26 2.18 13.50 10.28
N SER A 27 2.08 12.22 10.58
CA SER A 27 1.05 11.35 10.03
C SER A 27 -0.36 11.79 10.45
N GLU A 28 -0.54 12.17 11.71
CA GLU A 28 -1.84 12.63 12.23
C GLU A 28 -2.22 14.02 11.72
N SER A 29 -1.30 15.00 11.78
CA SER A 29 -1.60 16.39 11.47
C SER A 29 -1.71 16.67 9.96
N GLU A 30 -0.77 16.18 9.17
CA GLU A 30 -0.70 16.54 7.74
C GLU A 30 -1.42 15.50 6.84
N ILE A 31 -1.25 14.22 7.14
CA ILE A 31 -1.79 13.17 6.29
C ILE A 31 -3.18 12.74 6.73
N GLY A 32 -3.46 12.75 8.05
CA GLY A 32 -4.72 12.33 8.62
C GLY A 32 -5.91 13.11 8.05
N GLU A 33 -5.85 14.44 8.10
CA GLU A 33 -6.91 15.31 7.56
C GLU A 33 -7.14 15.06 6.04
N GLN A 34 -6.07 14.84 5.29
CA GLN A 34 -6.16 14.56 3.86
C GLN A 34 -6.77 13.19 3.56
N ARG A 35 -6.51 12.19 4.40
CA ARG A 35 -7.12 10.86 4.31
C ARG A 35 -8.61 10.92 4.60
N ASP A 36 -9.01 11.62 5.66
CA ASP A 36 -10.41 11.79 6.04
C ASP A 36 -11.20 12.49 4.93
N LYS A 37 -10.63 13.52 4.32
CA LYS A 37 -11.20 14.18 3.14
C LYS A 37 -11.30 13.21 1.96
N GLY A 38 -10.27 12.42 1.68
CA GLY A 38 -10.27 11.41 0.63
C GLY A 38 -11.40 10.40 0.79
N HIS A 39 -11.54 9.86 1.99
CA HIS A 39 -12.65 8.95 2.34
C HIS A 39 -14.01 9.63 2.21
N SER A 40 -14.16 10.85 2.71
CA SER A 40 -15.42 11.59 2.63
C SER A 40 -15.86 11.82 1.19
N TYR A 41 -14.95 12.18 0.30
CA TYR A 41 -15.25 12.35 -1.13
C TYR A 41 -15.53 11.02 -1.82
N TYR A 42 -14.77 9.97 -1.50
CA TYR A 42 -14.97 8.66 -2.10
C TYR A 42 -16.34 8.06 -1.74
N TYR A 43 -16.79 8.22 -0.50
CA TYR A 43 -18.09 7.72 -0.04
C TYR A 43 -19.24 8.71 -0.25
N GLY A 44 -19.01 9.87 -0.88
CA GLY A 44 -20.04 10.87 -1.09
C GLY A 44 -20.63 11.41 0.21
N MET A 45 -19.83 11.55 1.26
CA MET A 45 -20.29 12.05 2.54
C MET A 45 -20.63 13.55 2.46
N PRO A 46 -21.63 14.04 3.21
CA PRO A 46 -21.95 15.46 3.28
C PRO A 46 -20.74 16.29 3.70
N LEU A 47 -20.55 17.43 3.02
CA LEU A 47 -19.38 18.30 3.24
C LEU A 47 -19.57 19.31 4.39
N GLY A 48 -20.76 19.34 5.00
CA GLY A 48 -21.11 20.24 6.10
C GLY A 48 -21.47 21.67 5.69
N ASN A 49 -21.55 21.94 4.38
CA ASN A 49 -21.98 23.23 3.83
C ASN A 49 -23.42 23.20 3.28
N GLU A 50 -24.17 22.11 3.52
CA GLU A 50 -25.51 21.90 3.03
C GLU A 50 -26.48 22.87 3.73
N ARG A 51 -27.38 23.47 2.91
CA ARG A 51 -28.42 24.37 3.39
C ARG A 51 -29.76 23.65 3.48
N THR A 52 -30.45 23.80 4.57
CA THR A 52 -31.81 23.28 4.78
C THR A 52 -32.74 23.75 3.64
N GLY A 53 -33.46 22.82 3.02
CA GLY A 53 -34.40 23.11 1.93
C GLY A 53 -33.76 23.16 0.54
N ARG A 54 -32.47 22.83 0.40
CA ARG A 54 -31.81 22.65 -0.91
C ARG A 54 -31.39 21.19 -1.09
N SER A 55 -31.03 20.83 -2.34
CA SER A 55 -30.49 19.51 -2.62
C SER A 55 -29.22 19.27 -1.80
N GLN A 56 -29.17 18.12 -1.16
CA GLN A 56 -28.00 17.64 -0.38
C GLN A 56 -27.29 16.50 -1.13
N HIS A 57 -27.54 16.41 -2.44
CA HIS A 57 -26.90 15.40 -3.26
C HIS A 57 -25.42 15.71 -3.42
N VAL A 58 -24.56 14.75 -3.09
CA VAL A 58 -23.11 14.80 -3.32
C VAL A 58 -22.82 13.96 -4.56
N SER A 59 -22.10 14.52 -5.53
CA SER A 59 -21.66 13.80 -6.71
C SER A 59 -20.56 12.79 -6.32
N MET A 60 -20.64 11.58 -6.88
CA MET A 60 -19.66 10.51 -6.64
C MET A 60 -18.56 10.47 -7.71
N ASP A 61 -18.18 11.61 -8.25
CA ASP A 61 -17.16 11.71 -9.32
C ASP A 61 -15.80 11.13 -8.86
N VAL A 62 -15.46 11.29 -7.59
CA VAL A 62 -14.22 10.73 -7.03
C VAL A 62 -14.30 9.21 -6.97
N PHE A 63 -15.43 8.64 -6.60
CA PHE A 63 -15.65 7.20 -6.63
C PHE A 63 -15.46 6.65 -8.05
N ASP A 64 -16.12 7.25 -9.05
CA ASP A 64 -16.03 6.81 -10.43
C ASP A 64 -14.60 6.92 -10.99
N ALA A 65 -13.89 7.98 -10.65
CA ALA A 65 -12.49 8.17 -11.05
C ALA A 65 -11.58 7.11 -10.39
N VAL A 66 -11.71 6.88 -9.08
CA VAL A 66 -10.91 5.89 -8.34
C VAL A 66 -11.17 4.48 -8.87
N GLU A 67 -12.44 4.10 -9.08
CA GLU A 67 -12.78 2.77 -9.60
C GLU A 67 -12.24 2.54 -11.01
N SER A 68 -12.29 3.57 -11.86
CA SER A 68 -11.75 3.51 -13.22
C SER A 68 -10.22 3.34 -13.22
N VAL A 69 -9.51 4.14 -12.42
CA VAL A 69 -8.05 4.04 -12.29
C VAL A 69 -7.64 2.72 -11.65
N LYS A 70 -8.36 2.27 -10.63
CA LYS A 70 -8.13 0.97 -9.98
C LYS A 70 -8.25 -0.19 -10.98
N ALA A 71 -9.27 -0.17 -11.84
CA ALA A 71 -9.45 -1.19 -12.87
C ALA A 71 -8.26 -1.21 -13.85
N MET A 72 -7.79 -0.05 -14.32
CA MET A 72 -6.63 0.06 -15.21
C MET A 72 -5.33 -0.45 -14.54
N LEU A 73 -5.11 -0.08 -13.28
CA LEU A 73 -3.95 -0.55 -12.52
C LEU A 73 -4.02 -2.07 -12.29
N MET A 74 -5.19 -2.59 -11.91
CA MET A 74 -5.38 -4.03 -11.75
C MET A 74 -5.09 -4.77 -13.05
N GLU A 75 -5.59 -4.31 -14.19
CA GLU A 75 -5.29 -4.89 -15.49
C GLU A 75 -3.78 -4.88 -15.76
N THR A 76 -3.11 -3.76 -15.53
CA THR A 76 -1.67 -3.62 -15.73
C THR A 76 -0.85 -4.58 -14.88
N PHE A 77 -1.16 -4.69 -13.58
CA PHE A 77 -0.41 -5.55 -12.65
C PHE A 77 -0.77 -7.03 -12.74
N THR A 78 -1.92 -7.37 -13.31
CA THR A 78 -2.36 -8.77 -13.47
C THR A 78 -2.30 -9.27 -14.93
N ALA A 79 -1.88 -8.43 -15.86
CA ALA A 79 -1.74 -8.78 -17.29
C ALA A 79 -0.83 -9.99 -17.50
N ASP A 80 0.26 -10.07 -16.78
CA ASP A 80 1.09 -11.27 -16.70
C ASP A 80 0.69 -12.09 -15.46
N ARG A 81 0.60 -13.40 -15.60
CA ARG A 81 0.33 -14.32 -14.49
C ARG A 81 1.52 -14.48 -13.54
N ASN A 82 2.62 -13.82 -13.84
CA ASN A 82 3.85 -13.85 -13.05
C ASN A 82 4.00 -12.54 -12.28
N VAL A 83 3.88 -12.58 -10.95
CA VAL A 83 4.23 -11.47 -10.07
C VAL A 83 5.74 -11.23 -10.06
N CYS A 84 6.49 -12.31 -10.15
CA CYS A 84 7.94 -12.25 -10.25
C CYS A 84 8.46 -13.33 -11.19
N ARG A 85 9.64 -13.09 -11.72
CA ARG A 85 10.38 -14.04 -12.53
C ARG A 85 11.83 -14.07 -12.05
N PHE A 86 12.34 -15.26 -11.81
CA PHE A 86 13.73 -15.49 -11.50
C PHE A 86 14.48 -15.78 -12.79
N ASP A 87 15.47 -14.97 -13.13
CA ASP A 87 16.32 -15.18 -14.29
C ASP A 87 17.57 -15.97 -13.88
N PRO A 88 17.91 -17.04 -14.63
CA PRO A 88 19.07 -17.87 -14.33
C PRO A 88 20.37 -17.08 -14.55
N GLN A 89 21.34 -17.22 -13.66
CA GLN A 89 22.68 -16.59 -13.81
C GLN A 89 23.63 -17.49 -14.60
N THR A 90 23.44 -18.81 -14.50
CA THR A 90 24.25 -19.82 -15.20
C THR A 90 23.34 -20.82 -15.91
N ALA A 91 23.90 -21.62 -16.81
CA ALA A 91 23.15 -22.66 -17.51
C ALA A 91 22.58 -23.74 -16.56
N GLU A 92 23.24 -23.97 -15.43
CA GLU A 92 22.81 -24.94 -14.41
C GLU A 92 21.62 -24.41 -13.60
N ASP A 93 21.45 -23.07 -13.49
CA ASP A 93 20.39 -22.43 -12.74
C ASP A 93 19.06 -22.35 -13.49
N PHE A 94 19.01 -22.75 -14.75
CA PHE A 94 17.82 -22.62 -15.59
C PHE A 94 16.59 -23.34 -14.99
N LEU A 95 16.78 -24.60 -14.59
CA LEU A 95 15.67 -25.39 -14.01
C LEU A 95 15.31 -24.88 -12.60
N PRO A 96 16.24 -24.64 -11.66
CA PRO A 96 15.94 -24.02 -10.38
C PRO A 96 15.22 -22.68 -10.50
N ALA A 97 15.64 -21.77 -11.37
CA ALA A 97 15.00 -20.47 -11.57
C ALA A 97 13.55 -20.60 -12.07
N LYS A 98 13.31 -21.53 -12.99
CA LYS A 98 11.95 -21.83 -13.48
C LYS A 98 11.05 -22.39 -12.36
N MET A 99 11.59 -23.30 -11.55
CA MET A 99 10.86 -23.87 -10.42
C MET A 99 10.57 -22.80 -9.35
N ALA A 100 11.56 -21.97 -9.02
CA ALA A 100 11.39 -20.85 -8.07
C ALA A 100 10.32 -19.85 -8.56
N THR A 101 10.34 -19.52 -9.85
CA THR A 101 9.30 -18.67 -10.46
C THR A 101 7.91 -19.31 -10.31
N ALA A 102 7.76 -20.57 -10.67
CA ALA A 102 6.47 -21.26 -10.57
C ALA A 102 5.96 -21.36 -9.13
N LEU A 103 6.84 -21.72 -8.20
CA LEU A 103 6.50 -21.86 -6.78
C LEU A 103 6.09 -20.52 -6.17
N THR A 104 6.86 -19.45 -6.40
CA THR A 104 6.56 -18.14 -5.83
C THR A 104 5.23 -17.58 -6.36
N ASN A 105 4.97 -17.74 -7.66
CA ASN A 105 3.70 -17.32 -8.25
C ASN A 105 2.53 -18.15 -7.74
N TYR A 106 2.71 -19.45 -7.54
CA TYR A 106 1.70 -20.30 -6.92
C TYR A 106 1.36 -19.85 -5.51
N ILE A 107 2.38 -19.66 -4.66
CA ILE A 107 2.20 -19.19 -3.27
C ILE A 107 1.48 -17.84 -3.25
N PHE A 108 1.88 -16.90 -4.10
CA PHE A 108 1.27 -15.57 -4.12
C PHE A 108 -0.20 -15.63 -4.55
N TYR A 109 -0.49 -16.24 -5.69
CA TYR A 109 -1.86 -16.20 -6.24
C TYR A 109 -2.82 -17.17 -5.58
N ARG A 110 -2.35 -18.38 -5.21
CA ARG A 110 -3.21 -19.44 -4.69
C ARG A 110 -3.29 -19.45 -3.18
N GLU A 111 -2.15 -19.48 -2.50
CA GLU A 111 -2.11 -19.56 -1.04
C GLU A 111 -2.49 -18.21 -0.39
N ASN A 112 -1.96 -17.12 -0.90
CA ASN A 112 -2.13 -15.79 -0.31
C ASN A 112 -3.26 -14.95 -0.93
N ARG A 113 -3.98 -15.46 -1.94
CA ARG A 113 -5.00 -14.68 -2.67
C ARG A 113 -4.46 -13.35 -3.20
N GLY A 114 -3.31 -13.38 -3.86
CA GLY A 114 -2.53 -12.20 -4.25
C GLY A 114 -3.31 -11.15 -5.03
N SER A 115 -4.25 -11.55 -5.90
CA SER A 115 -5.10 -10.60 -6.62
C SER A 115 -5.95 -9.75 -5.68
N LYS A 116 -6.43 -10.32 -4.55
CA LYS A 116 -7.17 -9.56 -3.55
C LYS A 116 -6.25 -8.59 -2.81
N ILE A 117 -5.04 -9.02 -2.45
CA ILE A 117 -4.05 -8.16 -1.80
C ILE A 117 -3.73 -6.96 -2.69
N LEU A 118 -3.46 -7.20 -3.99
CA LEU A 118 -3.19 -6.12 -4.94
C LEU A 118 -4.38 -5.16 -5.06
N HIS A 119 -5.60 -5.68 -5.17
CA HIS A 119 -6.80 -4.86 -5.23
C HIS A 119 -6.95 -3.97 -4.01
N ASP A 120 -6.82 -4.53 -2.80
CA ASP A 120 -7.00 -3.81 -1.54
C ASP A 120 -5.91 -2.74 -1.37
N VAL A 121 -4.65 -3.07 -1.68
CA VAL A 121 -3.53 -2.11 -1.60
C VAL A 121 -3.67 -0.96 -2.60
N ILE A 122 -4.06 -1.25 -3.83
CA ILE A 122 -4.29 -0.22 -4.85
C ILE A 122 -5.46 0.68 -4.43
N HIS A 123 -6.54 0.08 -3.91
CA HIS A 123 -7.67 0.84 -3.39
C HIS A 123 -7.24 1.79 -2.26
N ASP A 124 -6.54 1.27 -1.26
CA ASP A 124 -6.06 2.08 -0.13
C ASP A 124 -5.09 3.19 -0.60
N ALA A 125 -4.20 2.88 -1.53
CA ALA A 125 -3.28 3.86 -2.09
C ALA A 125 -4.00 5.01 -2.83
N LEU A 126 -5.07 4.71 -3.55
CA LEU A 126 -5.85 5.71 -4.29
C LEU A 126 -6.72 6.56 -3.37
N VAL A 127 -7.35 5.98 -2.36
CA VAL A 127 -8.25 6.69 -1.44
C VAL A 127 -7.50 7.34 -0.29
N ALA A 128 -6.61 6.60 0.37
CA ALA A 128 -5.87 7.03 1.54
C ALA A 128 -4.43 7.48 1.25
N LYS A 129 -4.04 7.62 -0.02
CA LYS A 129 -2.70 7.99 -0.51
C LYS A 129 -1.59 7.00 -0.17
N THR A 130 -1.86 5.96 0.60
CA THR A 130 -0.85 4.99 1.02
C THR A 130 -1.50 3.62 1.12
N GLY A 131 -0.94 2.64 0.42
CA GLY A 131 -1.29 1.23 0.58
C GLY A 131 -0.18 0.50 1.31
N ILE A 132 -0.51 -0.26 2.36
CA ILE A 132 0.46 -0.96 3.20
C ILE A 132 0.22 -2.46 3.14
N VAL A 133 1.28 -3.23 2.85
CA VAL A 133 1.26 -4.68 2.89
C VAL A 133 2.18 -5.19 3.99
N LYS A 134 1.66 -6.06 4.85
CA LYS A 134 2.47 -6.74 5.85
C LYS A 134 2.78 -8.15 5.38
N ARG A 135 4.07 -8.49 5.32
CA ARG A 135 4.56 -9.84 5.06
C ARG A 135 5.04 -10.49 6.36
N TYR A 136 4.63 -11.72 6.60
CA TYR A 136 5.11 -12.52 7.72
C TYR A 136 5.12 -14.02 7.35
N TYR A 137 5.95 -14.79 8.04
CA TYR A 137 5.94 -16.25 7.98
C TYR A 137 5.06 -16.77 9.12
N LYS A 138 4.30 -17.82 8.82
CA LYS A 138 3.44 -18.48 9.79
C LYS A 138 3.90 -19.93 9.94
#